data_036677329cfd1f1ef67a683e06cc6151
#
_entry.id   036677329cfd1f1ef67a683e06cc6151
#
_cell.length_a   1.000
_cell.length_b   1.000
_cell.length_c   1.000
_cell.angle_alpha   90.00
_cell.angle_beta   90.00
_cell.angle_gamma   90.00
#
_symmetry.space_group_name_H-M   'P 1'
#
loop_
_entity.id
_entity.type
_entity.pdbx_description
1 polymer ?
#
loop_
_entity_poly.entity_id
_entity_poly.type
_entity_poly.pdbx_seq_one_letter_code
_entity_poly.pdbx_strand_id
1 'polypeptide(L)'
;MDCTWRILFLVAAATGTHAQVQLVQSGAEVKKPGASVKVSCKVSGYTLTELSMHWVRQAPGKGLEWMGGFDPEDGETIYAQKFQGRVTMTEDTSTDTAYMELSSLRSEDTAVYYCAT
;
A
#
# COMPACT_ATOMS: atom_id res chain seq x y z
N MET A 1 9.03 12.89 3.34
CA MET A 1 9.44 13.26 2.14
C MET A 1 10.41 12.36 1.55
N ASP A 2 11.51 12.30 2.11
CA ASP A 2 12.54 11.48 1.55
C ASP A 2 12.22 10.02 1.58
N CYS A 3 11.39 9.60 2.51
CA CYS A 3 11.03 8.19 2.59
C CYS A 3 10.25 7.72 1.37
N THR A 4 9.35 8.55 0.89
CA THR A 4 8.59 8.21 -0.31
C THR A 4 9.53 8.07 -1.50
N TRP A 5 10.51 8.94 -1.58
CA TRP A 5 11.54 8.87 -2.57
C TRP A 5 12.26 7.55 -2.56
N ARG A 6 12.69 7.14 -1.38
CA ARG A 6 13.43 5.90 -1.27
C ARG A 6 12.62 4.70 -1.65
N ILE A 7 11.33 4.73 -1.36
CA ILE A 7 10.47 3.62 -1.71
C ILE A 7 10.42 3.45 -3.21
N LEU A 8 10.22 4.54 -3.94
CA LEU A 8 10.19 4.47 -5.38
C LEU A 8 11.51 3.97 -5.93
N PHE A 9 12.58 4.42 -5.33
CA PHE A 9 13.91 4.03 -5.75
C PHE A 9 14.15 2.54 -5.56
N LEU A 10 13.72 2.01 -4.41
CA LEU A 10 13.89 0.60 -4.14
C LEU A 10 13.10 -0.26 -5.10
N VAL A 11 11.88 0.18 -5.42
CA VAL A 11 11.07 -0.57 -6.36
C VAL A 11 11.76 -0.60 -7.72
N ALA A 12 12.28 0.52 -8.15
CA ALA A 12 12.98 0.58 -9.42
C ALA A 12 14.18 -0.35 -9.43
N ALA A 13 14.90 -0.40 -8.33
CA ALA A 13 16.06 -1.28 -8.25
C ALA A 13 15.65 -2.74 -8.28
N ALA A 14 14.54 -3.06 -7.64
CA ALA A 14 14.08 -4.45 -7.59
C ALA A 14 13.65 -4.96 -8.95
N THR A 15 13.26 -4.08 -9.84
CA THR A 15 12.83 -4.50 -11.17
C THR A 15 13.97 -4.63 -12.15
N GLY A 16 15.19 -4.42 -11.71
CA GLY A 16 16.34 -4.49 -12.59
C GLY A 16 16.62 -5.89 -13.11
N THR A 17 15.95 -6.90 -12.61
CA THR A 17 16.17 -8.24 -13.11
C THR A 17 15.20 -8.51 -14.24
N HIS A 18 14.44 -9.58 -14.15
CA HIS A 18 13.57 -9.94 -15.25
C HIS A 18 12.10 -9.86 -14.91
N ALA A 19 11.80 -9.54 -13.69
CA ALA A 19 10.39 -9.57 -13.27
C ALA A 19 9.55 -8.54 -13.98
N GLN A 20 10.11 -7.37 -14.22
CA GLN A 20 9.39 -6.33 -14.95
C GLN A 20 8.21 -5.76 -14.17
N VAL A 21 7.97 -6.20 -12.95
CA VAL A 21 6.87 -5.69 -12.16
C VAL A 21 7.31 -4.41 -11.46
N GLN A 22 6.52 -3.38 -11.61
CA GLN A 22 6.79 -2.11 -10.93
C GLN A 22 5.55 -1.69 -10.17
N LEU A 23 5.75 -1.16 -8.97
CA LEU A 23 4.69 -0.63 -8.14
C LEU A 23 4.95 0.85 -7.93
N VAL A 24 3.99 1.67 -8.32
CA VAL A 24 4.12 3.12 -8.21
C VAL A 24 3.04 3.61 -7.26
N GLN A 25 3.46 4.23 -6.17
CA GLN A 25 2.54 4.72 -5.17
C GLN A 25 2.25 6.20 -5.35
N SER A 26 1.09 6.62 -4.82
CA SER A 26 0.75 8.03 -4.79
C SER A 26 1.69 8.77 -3.82
N GLY A 27 1.65 10.09 -3.88
CA GLY A 27 2.59 10.90 -3.11
C GLY A 27 2.21 11.09 -1.66
N ALA A 28 3.04 11.83 -0.95
CA ALA A 28 2.82 12.12 0.45
C ALA A 28 1.60 13.01 0.63
N GLU A 29 0.91 12.81 1.75
CA GLU A 29 -0.27 13.59 2.07
C GLU A 29 -0.25 14.02 3.52
N VAL A 30 -0.85 15.17 3.77
CA VAL A 30 -1.03 15.68 5.13
C VAL A 30 -2.52 15.77 5.39
N LYS A 31 -2.98 15.10 6.44
CA LYS A 31 -4.40 15.05 6.77
C LYS A 31 -4.60 15.45 8.22
N LYS A 32 -5.81 15.90 8.52
CA LYS A 32 -6.18 16.27 9.87
C LYS A 32 -6.75 15.07 10.60
N PRO A 33 -6.63 15.04 11.93
CA PRO A 33 -7.25 13.96 12.70
C PRO A 33 -8.74 13.84 12.40
N GLY A 34 -9.23 12.63 12.31
CA GLY A 34 -10.63 12.37 11.99
C GLY A 34 -10.92 12.27 10.52
N ALA A 35 -10.01 12.70 9.66
CA ALA A 35 -10.21 12.60 8.22
C ALA A 35 -9.87 11.19 7.73
N SER A 36 -9.91 11.00 6.44
CA SER A 36 -9.50 9.74 5.84
C SER A 36 -8.53 10.03 4.71
N VAL A 37 -7.76 9.00 4.36
CA VAL A 37 -6.79 9.11 3.26
C VAL A 37 -6.91 7.87 2.40
N LYS A 38 -6.75 8.05 1.10
CA LYS A 38 -6.79 6.95 0.16
C LYS A 38 -5.48 6.95 -0.62
N VAL A 39 -4.74 5.88 -0.50
CA VAL A 39 -3.44 5.74 -1.13
C VAL A 39 -3.57 4.76 -2.28
N SER A 40 -2.91 5.05 -3.39
CA SER A 40 -2.96 4.17 -4.55
C SER A 40 -1.61 3.53 -4.83
N CYS A 41 -1.68 2.38 -5.49
CA CYS A 41 -0.51 1.62 -5.87
C CYS A 41 -0.79 1.06 -7.27
N LYS A 42 -0.16 1.64 -8.27
CA LYS A 42 -0.38 1.23 -9.65
C LYS A 42 0.65 0.19 -10.05
N VAL A 43 0.17 -0.92 -10.59
CA VAL A 43 1.01 -2.03 -11.01
C VAL A 43 1.30 -1.88 -12.50
N SER A 44 2.56 -2.03 -12.86
CA SER A 44 3.00 -2.05 -14.25
C SER A 44 3.79 -3.31 -14.51
N GLY A 45 3.66 -3.82 -15.73
CA GLY A 45 4.43 -4.99 -16.14
C GLY A 45 3.82 -6.31 -15.74
N TYR A 46 2.65 -6.29 -15.13
CA TYR A 46 1.98 -7.51 -14.73
C TYR A 46 0.53 -7.20 -14.44
N THR A 47 -0.28 -8.23 -14.28
CA THR A 47 -1.71 -8.07 -14.03
C THR A 47 -1.97 -8.07 -12.53
N LEU A 48 -2.63 -7.04 -12.06
CA LEU A 48 -2.90 -6.89 -10.63
C LEU A 48 -3.64 -8.09 -10.06
N THR A 49 -4.59 -8.64 -10.83
CA THR A 49 -5.42 -9.74 -10.34
C THR A 49 -4.63 -11.00 -10.03
N GLU A 50 -3.40 -11.10 -10.52
CA GLU A 50 -2.57 -12.27 -10.27
C GLU A 50 -1.53 -12.05 -9.19
N LEU A 51 -1.59 -10.91 -8.52
CA LEU A 51 -0.62 -10.58 -7.49
C LEU A 51 -1.27 -10.61 -6.11
N SER A 52 -0.49 -11.09 -5.13
CA SER A 52 -0.88 -10.97 -3.73
C SER A 52 -0.41 -9.60 -3.25
N MET A 53 -1.32 -8.65 -3.24
CA MET A 53 -0.97 -7.28 -2.87
C MET A 53 -1.12 -7.09 -1.37
N HIS A 54 -0.06 -6.58 -0.76
CA HIS A 54 -0.05 -6.33 0.67
C HIS A 54 0.22 -4.86 0.95
N TRP A 55 -0.25 -4.40 2.10
CA TRP A 55 0.01 -3.06 2.57
C TRP A 55 0.67 -3.13 3.93
N VAL A 56 1.78 -2.42 4.06
CA VAL A 56 2.49 -2.34 5.34
C VAL A 56 2.79 -0.87 5.60
N ARG A 57 3.03 -0.55 6.85
CA ARG A 57 3.39 0.82 7.21
C ARG A 57 4.54 0.81 8.20
N GLN A 58 5.22 1.94 8.29
CA GLN A 58 6.29 2.09 9.24
C GLN A 58 6.20 3.47 9.86
N ALA A 59 5.86 3.52 11.14
CA ALA A 59 5.84 4.77 11.88
C ALA A 59 7.27 5.18 12.25
N PRO A 60 7.49 6.46 12.52
CA PRO A 60 8.85 6.92 12.86
C PRO A 60 9.41 6.16 14.03
N GLY A 61 10.62 5.62 13.84
CA GLY A 61 11.29 4.89 14.90
C GLY A 61 10.74 3.52 15.22
N LYS A 62 9.80 3.02 14.41
CA LYS A 62 9.19 1.72 14.64
C LYS A 62 9.46 0.79 13.49
N GLY A 63 9.19 -0.50 13.69
CA GLY A 63 9.36 -1.48 12.63
C GLY A 63 8.20 -1.49 11.66
N LEU A 64 8.29 -2.37 10.68
CA LEU A 64 7.22 -2.53 9.70
C LEU A 64 6.03 -3.21 10.35
N GLU A 65 4.85 -2.76 9.94
CA GLU A 65 3.60 -3.28 10.48
C GLU A 65 2.70 -3.64 9.32
N TRP A 66 2.29 -4.90 9.26
CA TRP A 66 1.41 -5.38 8.20
C TRP A 66 -0.01 -4.91 8.46
N MET A 67 -0.64 -4.35 7.45
CA MET A 67 -2.01 -3.83 7.58
C MET A 67 -3.04 -4.76 7.00
N GLY A 68 -2.69 -5.48 5.95
CA GLY A 68 -3.61 -6.38 5.31
C GLY A 68 -3.15 -6.71 3.91
N GLY A 69 -3.90 -7.57 3.24
CA GLY A 69 -3.53 -7.95 1.90
C GLY A 69 -4.64 -8.69 1.19
N PHE A 70 -4.45 -8.84 -0.10
CA PHE A 70 -5.38 -9.55 -0.97
C PHE A 70 -4.71 -10.81 -1.50
N ASP A 71 -5.42 -11.92 -1.41
CA ASP A 71 -4.94 -13.19 -1.92
C ASP A 71 -5.76 -13.55 -3.15
N PRO A 72 -5.15 -13.56 -4.34
CA PRO A 72 -5.91 -13.84 -5.55
C PRO A 72 -6.42 -15.27 -5.63
N GLU A 73 -5.77 -16.20 -4.95
CA GLU A 73 -6.24 -17.57 -4.97
C GLU A 73 -7.58 -17.72 -4.27
N ASP A 74 -7.70 -17.10 -3.11
CA ASP A 74 -8.95 -17.17 -2.36
C ASP A 74 -9.92 -16.07 -2.75
N GLY A 75 -9.44 -15.04 -3.41
CA GLY A 75 -10.25 -13.88 -3.72
C GLY A 75 -10.65 -13.10 -2.49
N GLU A 76 -9.90 -13.25 -1.41
CA GLU A 76 -10.24 -12.62 -0.14
C GLU A 76 -9.26 -11.54 0.24
N THR A 77 -9.79 -10.51 0.88
CA THR A 77 -8.97 -9.47 1.48
C THR A 77 -8.97 -9.69 2.97
N ILE A 78 -7.79 -9.75 3.55
CA ILE A 78 -7.62 -9.99 4.98
C ILE A 78 -7.00 -8.75 5.60
N TYR A 79 -7.61 -8.26 6.66
CA TYR A 79 -7.12 -7.10 7.38
C TYR A 79 -6.50 -7.52 8.69
N ALA A 80 -5.40 -6.87 9.07
CA ALA A 80 -4.84 -7.08 10.39
C ALA A 80 -5.87 -6.64 11.43
N GLN A 81 -5.97 -7.38 12.52
CA GLN A 81 -6.99 -7.14 13.52
C GLN A 81 -6.96 -5.70 14.03
N LYS A 82 -5.78 -5.14 14.15
CA LYS A 82 -5.60 -3.79 14.65
C LYS A 82 -6.29 -2.75 13.77
N PHE A 83 -6.43 -3.03 12.48
CA PHE A 83 -6.97 -2.06 11.53
C PHE A 83 -8.38 -2.39 11.06
N GLN A 84 -8.95 -3.49 11.53
CA GLN A 84 -10.29 -3.85 11.09
C GLN A 84 -11.29 -2.76 11.48
N GLY A 85 -12.14 -2.40 10.52
CA GLY A 85 -13.09 -1.34 10.75
C GLY A 85 -12.60 0.04 10.37
N ARG A 86 -11.28 0.21 10.17
CA ARG A 86 -10.73 1.51 9.79
C ARG A 86 -10.11 1.50 8.41
N VAL A 87 -9.72 0.35 7.91
CA VAL A 87 -9.01 0.26 6.64
C VAL A 87 -9.89 -0.49 5.63
N THR A 88 -9.84 -0.02 4.39
CA THR A 88 -10.53 -0.67 3.29
C THR A 88 -9.56 -0.76 2.12
N MET A 89 -9.39 -1.97 1.61
CA MET A 89 -8.52 -2.21 0.47
C MET A 89 -9.36 -2.60 -0.71
N THR A 90 -9.15 -1.92 -1.84
CA THR A 90 -9.90 -2.18 -3.05
C THR A 90 -8.96 -2.27 -4.23
N GLU A 91 -9.47 -2.75 -5.34
CA GLU A 91 -8.69 -2.88 -6.56
C GLU A 91 -9.52 -2.43 -7.75
N ASP A 92 -8.87 -1.72 -8.66
CA ASP A 92 -9.46 -1.36 -9.94
C ASP A 92 -8.70 -2.15 -11.01
N THR A 93 -9.28 -3.26 -11.43
CA THR A 93 -8.58 -4.14 -12.35
C THR A 93 -8.46 -3.55 -13.74
N SER A 94 -9.30 -2.59 -14.09
CA SER A 94 -9.20 -1.96 -15.40
C SER A 94 -7.98 -1.08 -15.52
N THR A 95 -7.45 -0.60 -14.41
CA THR A 95 -6.25 0.24 -14.41
C THR A 95 -5.09 -0.41 -13.67
N ASP A 96 -5.26 -1.64 -13.20
CA ASP A 96 -4.25 -2.35 -12.41
C ASP A 96 -3.77 -1.50 -11.24
N THR A 97 -4.71 -0.90 -10.53
CA THR A 97 -4.40 -0.04 -9.41
C THR A 97 -5.07 -0.56 -8.14
N ALA A 98 -4.28 -0.71 -7.09
CA ALA A 98 -4.78 -1.08 -5.78
C ALA A 98 -4.90 0.17 -4.92
N TYR A 99 -5.88 0.17 -4.03
CA TYR A 99 -6.12 1.30 -3.15
C TYR A 99 -6.23 0.85 -1.72
N MET A 100 -5.74 1.67 -0.83
CA MET A 100 -5.91 1.46 0.60
C MET A 100 -6.45 2.74 1.20
N GLU A 101 -7.59 2.65 1.85
CA GLU A 101 -8.21 3.81 2.49
C GLU A 101 -8.21 3.60 3.99
N LEU A 102 -7.67 4.57 4.71
CA LEU A 102 -7.63 4.53 6.16
C LEU A 102 -8.46 5.69 6.69
N SER A 103 -9.45 5.38 7.51
CA SER A 103 -10.37 6.38 8.02
C SER A 103 -10.12 6.64 9.50
N SER A 104 -10.79 7.68 10.01
CA SER A 104 -10.66 8.08 11.42
C SER A 104 -9.20 8.26 11.81
N LEU A 105 -8.50 9.05 11.03
CA LEU A 105 -7.05 9.22 11.20
C LEU A 105 -6.71 9.80 12.55
N ARG A 106 -5.61 9.35 13.12
CA ARG A 106 -5.06 9.82 14.38
C ARG A 106 -3.60 10.17 14.17
N SER A 107 -3.03 10.86 15.15
CA SER A 107 -1.62 11.22 15.05
C SER A 107 -0.72 10.00 14.95
N GLU A 108 -1.13 8.87 15.55
CA GLU A 108 -0.36 7.65 15.50
C GLU A 108 -0.30 7.05 14.11
N ASP A 109 -1.17 7.49 13.20
CA ASP A 109 -1.18 6.98 11.84
C ASP A 109 -0.13 7.63 10.96
N THR A 110 0.59 8.63 11.48
CA THR A 110 1.69 9.23 10.74
C THR A 110 2.76 8.18 10.52
N ALA A 111 3.00 7.84 9.25
CA ALA A 111 3.89 6.76 8.91
C ALA A 111 4.16 6.78 7.42
N VAL A 112 5.10 5.97 6.99
CA VAL A 112 5.30 5.70 5.58
C VAL A 112 4.53 4.43 5.25
N TYR A 113 3.72 4.48 4.21
CA TYR A 113 2.87 3.37 3.82
C TYR A 113 3.40 2.77 2.53
N TYR A 114 3.49 1.45 2.50
CA TYR A 114 4.05 0.73 1.37
C TYR A 114 3.04 -0.26 0.81
N CYS A 115 2.98 -0.39 -0.50
CA CYS A 115 2.36 -1.54 -1.11
C CYS A 115 3.48 -2.50 -1.53
N ALA A 116 3.19 -3.77 -1.45
CA ALA A 116 4.18 -4.80 -1.76
C ALA A 116 3.48 -6.03 -2.31
N THR A 117 4.22 -6.82 -3.06
CA THR A 117 3.68 -8.05 -3.60
C THR A 117 4.74 -9.15 -3.54
#